data_bf7d0e9a77fc40cb32081cc3f197bb5f
#
_entry.id   bf7d0e9a77fc40cb32081cc3f197bb5f
#
_cell.length_a   1.000
_cell.length_b   1.000
_cell.length_c   1.000
_cell.angle_alpha   90.00
_cell.angle_beta   90.00
_cell.angle_gamma   90.00
#
_symmetry.space_group_name_H-M   'P 1'
#
loop_
_entity.id
_entity.type
_entity.pdbx_description
1 polymer ?
#
loop_
_entity_poly.entity_id
_entity_poly.type
_entity_poly.pdbx_seq_one_letter_code
_entity_poly.pdbx_strand_id
1 'polypeptide(L)'
;TEALFVIEPSSIYTRSFEKILGANEVLIRKIIIPIEVVKSFEERAKFGDELGIKGLRYLIEFANKLNIDVNFIRSRNQDNDPKESAREIAYNTKATLLTSDPLLYKSSIAMGIRCVYIEPSKKISLNDFFKPGVMSVHLKENVTPKVKKGVPGKWVFEEVSHEPIGREALESLVLEIMAAVQSSSVDSTSFIEIDKPGSTIVQLKDYRIVITRPPFSDGLEITAVKPIVKKSLMDYSLSQIVINRIEQRAEGILIAGSPGMGKSTFAQALAEFYRSKGKIVKTVESPRDLQLPPDITQYSKTAASPNEIHDVLLLSRPDYTIFDELRTDPDFDLFIDLRLTGIGMVGVVHATSAIDAVQRFIHRVDLGLVPSIIDTILFMNRGEVESVYVLETAVKTPVGLARADLARPTVIMTNLFTGKPEYELYVFGEKTFVVPINNAKSQKEKAINEAVEEAMSGYIKEYKVEIDRRKIKVSIPTRYMKDFTKKVQKNLIKVGRRFGMVVELEQVRENQDFV
;
A
#
# COMPACT_ATOMS: atom_id res chain seq x y z
N THR A 1 -32.05 -32.73 -35.58
CA THR A 1 -30.92 -33.37 -34.87
C THR A 1 -31.00 -33.00 -33.40
N GLU A 2 -31.19 -34.02 -32.54
CA GLU A 2 -31.25 -33.85 -31.08
C GLU A 2 -29.92 -33.29 -30.59
N ALA A 3 -29.95 -32.15 -29.91
CA ALA A 3 -28.75 -31.51 -29.41
C ALA A 3 -28.39 -32.04 -28.01
N LEU A 4 -27.15 -32.49 -27.88
CA LEU A 4 -26.53 -32.89 -26.62
C LEU A 4 -25.64 -31.77 -26.12
N PHE A 5 -25.83 -31.32 -24.88
CA PHE A 5 -25.04 -30.26 -24.26
C PHE A 5 -24.21 -30.78 -23.10
N VAL A 6 -22.99 -30.27 -22.96
CA VAL A 6 -22.18 -30.41 -21.76
C VAL A 6 -22.10 -29.02 -21.10
N ILE A 7 -22.44 -28.98 -19.82
CA ILE A 7 -22.47 -27.72 -19.06
C ILE A 7 -21.27 -27.71 -18.10
N GLU A 8 -20.47 -26.65 -18.18
CA GLU A 8 -19.30 -26.45 -17.33
C GLU A 8 -19.62 -25.49 -16.15
N PRO A 9 -18.73 -25.36 -15.14
CA PRO A 9 -19.01 -24.62 -13.90
C PRO A 9 -19.52 -23.19 -14.08
N SER A 10 -18.93 -22.41 -15.01
CA SER A 10 -19.28 -20.99 -15.12
C SER A 10 -20.73 -20.79 -15.58
N SER A 11 -21.23 -21.65 -16.45
CA SER A 11 -22.62 -21.61 -16.91
C SER A 11 -23.62 -21.97 -15.81
N ILE A 12 -23.22 -22.82 -14.85
CA ILE A 12 -24.04 -23.17 -13.68
C ILE A 12 -24.04 -22.01 -12.69
N TYR A 13 -22.88 -21.42 -12.39
CA TYR A 13 -22.76 -20.26 -11.51
C TYR A 13 -23.58 -19.06 -11.99
N THR A 14 -23.50 -18.76 -13.28
CA THR A 14 -24.16 -17.59 -13.87
C THR A 14 -25.62 -17.85 -14.25
N ARG A 15 -26.10 -19.12 -14.14
CA ARG A 15 -27.41 -19.58 -14.64
C ARG A 15 -27.63 -19.25 -16.13
N SER A 16 -26.54 -19.06 -16.87
CA SER A 16 -26.62 -18.68 -18.29
C SER A 16 -27.28 -19.76 -19.17
N PHE A 17 -27.31 -21.01 -18.69
CA PHE A 17 -28.00 -22.12 -19.34
C PHE A 17 -29.49 -21.84 -19.58
N GLU A 18 -30.16 -21.01 -18.76
CA GLU A 18 -31.56 -20.66 -18.92
C GLU A 18 -31.84 -20.03 -20.30
N LYS A 19 -30.91 -19.21 -20.81
CA LYS A 19 -31.06 -18.54 -22.10
C LYS A 19 -31.11 -19.53 -23.27
N ILE A 20 -30.39 -20.65 -23.18
CA ILE A 20 -30.35 -21.67 -24.23
C ILE A 20 -31.45 -22.73 -24.03
N LEU A 21 -31.60 -23.22 -22.78
CA LEU A 21 -32.58 -24.26 -22.50
C LEU A 21 -34.03 -23.75 -22.61
N GLY A 22 -34.25 -22.46 -22.36
CA GLY A 22 -35.55 -21.81 -22.49
C GLY A 22 -35.87 -21.26 -23.90
N ALA A 23 -34.86 -21.21 -24.79
CA ALA A 23 -35.10 -20.82 -26.18
C ALA A 23 -35.66 -22.01 -26.98
N ASN A 24 -36.87 -21.89 -27.47
CA ASN A 24 -37.54 -22.96 -28.26
C ASN A 24 -36.90 -23.23 -29.65
N GLU A 25 -35.72 -22.72 -29.91
CA GLU A 25 -35.03 -22.80 -31.20
C GLU A 25 -34.29 -24.13 -31.42
N VAL A 26 -33.91 -24.85 -30.33
CA VAL A 26 -33.17 -26.12 -30.40
C VAL A 26 -33.84 -27.17 -29.53
N LEU A 27 -34.15 -28.34 -30.10
CA LEU A 27 -34.69 -29.47 -29.35
C LEU A 27 -33.56 -30.11 -28.51
N ILE A 28 -33.45 -29.71 -27.26
CA ILE A 28 -32.47 -30.24 -26.30
C ILE A 28 -33.16 -31.37 -25.53
N ARG A 29 -32.61 -32.59 -25.63
CA ARG A 29 -33.15 -33.74 -24.87
C ARG A 29 -32.24 -34.18 -23.74
N LYS A 30 -30.94 -33.84 -23.81
CA LYS A 30 -29.97 -34.37 -22.86
C LYS A 30 -28.89 -33.38 -22.51
N ILE A 31 -28.62 -33.27 -21.21
CA ILE A 31 -27.54 -32.49 -20.64
C ILE A 31 -26.57 -33.42 -19.94
N ILE A 32 -25.30 -33.19 -20.12
CA ILE A 32 -24.22 -33.87 -19.40
C ILE A 32 -23.55 -32.89 -18.45
N ILE A 33 -23.36 -33.30 -17.20
CA ILE A 33 -22.62 -32.58 -16.19
C ILE A 33 -21.46 -33.48 -15.75
N PRO A 34 -20.22 -33.03 -15.85
CA PRO A 34 -19.08 -33.76 -15.32
C PRO A 34 -19.16 -33.93 -13.80
N ILE A 35 -18.83 -35.10 -13.26
CA ILE A 35 -18.82 -35.37 -11.82
C ILE A 35 -17.79 -34.46 -11.12
N GLU A 36 -16.72 -34.14 -11.81
CA GLU A 36 -15.67 -33.23 -11.34
C GLU A 36 -16.21 -31.80 -11.05
N VAL A 37 -17.24 -31.37 -11.79
CA VAL A 37 -17.94 -30.11 -11.52
C VAL A 37 -18.68 -30.19 -10.19
N VAL A 38 -19.37 -31.29 -9.93
CA VAL A 38 -20.08 -31.48 -8.65
C VAL A 38 -19.11 -31.48 -7.49
N LYS A 39 -18.00 -32.22 -7.62
CA LYS A 39 -16.95 -32.26 -6.57
C LYS A 39 -16.37 -30.87 -6.29
N SER A 40 -16.10 -30.09 -7.33
CA SER A 40 -15.59 -28.74 -7.15
C SER A 40 -16.55 -27.82 -6.40
N PHE A 41 -17.86 -27.98 -6.63
CA PHE A 41 -18.91 -27.27 -5.90
C PHE A 41 -19.02 -27.71 -4.45
N GLU A 42 -18.89 -29.02 -4.18
CA GLU A 42 -18.84 -29.54 -2.81
C GLU A 42 -17.63 -29.02 -2.02
N GLU A 43 -16.47 -28.99 -2.65
CA GLU A 43 -15.26 -28.44 -2.03
C GLU A 43 -15.42 -26.95 -1.68
N ARG A 44 -15.96 -26.16 -2.60
CA ARG A 44 -16.21 -24.73 -2.36
C ARG A 44 -17.28 -24.51 -1.29
N ALA A 45 -18.30 -25.37 -1.23
CA ALA A 45 -19.37 -25.28 -0.24
C ALA A 45 -18.86 -25.51 1.20
N LYS A 46 -17.83 -26.35 1.40
CA LYS A 46 -17.17 -26.53 2.71
C LYS A 46 -16.61 -25.21 3.27
N PHE A 47 -16.33 -24.26 2.39
CA PHE A 47 -15.81 -22.93 2.72
C PHE A 47 -16.88 -21.83 2.55
N GLY A 48 -18.16 -22.19 2.56
CA GLY A 48 -19.27 -21.25 2.55
C GLY A 48 -19.70 -20.74 1.15
N ASP A 49 -19.05 -21.18 0.08
CA ASP A 49 -19.47 -20.87 -1.30
C ASP A 49 -20.44 -21.95 -1.82
N GLU A 50 -21.72 -21.75 -1.56
CA GLU A 50 -22.79 -22.68 -1.98
C GLU A 50 -23.37 -22.39 -3.38
N LEU A 51 -22.87 -21.38 -4.09
CA LEU A 51 -23.40 -20.93 -5.37
C LEU A 51 -23.50 -22.06 -6.41
N GLY A 52 -22.42 -22.84 -6.51
CA GLY A 52 -22.38 -23.95 -7.46
C GLY A 52 -23.44 -25.00 -7.17
N ILE A 53 -23.63 -25.37 -5.90
CA ILE A 53 -24.64 -26.35 -5.48
C ILE A 53 -26.05 -25.80 -5.71
N LYS A 54 -26.30 -24.54 -5.35
CA LYS A 54 -27.62 -23.90 -5.62
C LYS A 54 -27.88 -23.77 -7.11
N GLY A 55 -26.88 -23.42 -7.91
CA GLY A 55 -26.97 -23.35 -9.35
C GLY A 55 -27.26 -24.72 -9.99
N LEU A 56 -26.58 -25.76 -9.50
CA LEU A 56 -26.80 -27.15 -9.95
C LEU A 56 -28.21 -27.63 -9.63
N ARG A 57 -28.68 -27.41 -8.41
CA ARG A 57 -30.06 -27.74 -8.02
C ARG A 57 -31.08 -27.04 -8.91
N TYR A 58 -30.86 -25.74 -9.13
CA TYR A 58 -31.75 -24.96 -9.99
C TYR A 58 -31.73 -25.46 -11.44
N LEU A 59 -30.55 -25.82 -11.98
CA LEU A 59 -30.44 -26.42 -13.32
C LEU A 59 -31.27 -27.72 -13.43
N ILE A 60 -31.19 -28.61 -12.45
CA ILE A 60 -31.95 -29.88 -12.45
C ILE A 60 -33.46 -29.60 -12.40
N GLU A 61 -33.89 -28.69 -11.52
CA GLU A 61 -35.32 -28.30 -11.44
C GLU A 61 -35.81 -27.68 -12.76
N PHE A 62 -34.97 -26.87 -13.41
CA PHE A 62 -35.29 -26.24 -14.69
C PHE A 62 -35.35 -27.25 -15.84
N ALA A 63 -34.36 -28.15 -15.91
CA ALA A 63 -34.33 -29.23 -16.90
C ALA A 63 -35.55 -30.18 -16.79
N ASN A 64 -35.93 -30.54 -15.56
CA ASN A 64 -37.10 -31.36 -15.30
C ASN A 64 -38.40 -30.71 -15.81
N LYS A 65 -38.57 -29.40 -15.63
CA LYS A 65 -39.72 -28.65 -16.16
C LYS A 65 -39.81 -28.69 -17.68
N LEU A 66 -38.68 -28.83 -18.36
CA LEU A 66 -38.57 -28.87 -19.82
C LEU A 66 -38.49 -30.30 -20.38
N ASN A 67 -38.62 -31.33 -19.53
CA ASN A 67 -38.44 -32.75 -19.88
C ASN A 67 -37.07 -33.03 -20.53
N ILE A 68 -36.01 -32.46 -20.00
CA ILE A 68 -34.63 -32.65 -20.44
C ILE A 68 -33.92 -33.59 -19.46
N ASP A 69 -33.32 -34.67 -19.97
CA ASP A 69 -32.56 -35.62 -19.18
C ASP A 69 -31.23 -35.04 -18.76
N VAL A 70 -30.90 -35.09 -17.45
CA VAL A 70 -29.62 -34.67 -16.91
C VAL A 70 -28.80 -35.88 -16.49
N ASN A 71 -27.62 -36.06 -17.09
CA ASN A 71 -26.74 -37.18 -16.81
C ASN A 71 -25.40 -36.68 -16.23
N PHE A 72 -24.95 -37.37 -15.19
CA PHE A 72 -23.62 -37.12 -14.59
C PHE A 72 -22.62 -38.13 -15.15
N ILE A 73 -21.55 -37.64 -15.77
CA ILE A 73 -20.50 -38.46 -16.38
C ILE A 73 -19.15 -38.10 -15.79
N ARG A 74 -18.35 -39.12 -15.50
CA ARG A 74 -16.98 -38.94 -15.04
C ARG A 74 -16.04 -38.80 -16.25
N SER A 75 -15.07 -37.87 -16.19
CA SER A 75 -14.01 -37.79 -17.19
C SER A 75 -13.05 -38.99 -17.07
N ARG A 76 -12.29 -39.27 -18.12
CA ARG A 76 -11.32 -40.38 -18.11
C ARG A 76 -10.14 -40.09 -17.20
N ASN A 77 -9.72 -38.83 -17.09
CA ASN A 77 -8.69 -38.37 -16.19
C ASN A 77 -9.30 -37.90 -14.87
N GLN A 78 -9.05 -38.64 -13.78
CA GLN A 78 -9.70 -38.41 -12.48
C GLN A 78 -9.24 -37.13 -11.74
N ASP A 79 -8.11 -36.56 -12.11
CA ASP A 79 -7.48 -35.38 -11.47
C ASP A 79 -7.61 -34.09 -12.29
N ASN A 80 -8.51 -34.06 -13.27
CA ASN A 80 -8.66 -32.89 -14.14
C ASN A 80 -9.46 -31.75 -13.47
N ASP A 81 -9.07 -30.52 -13.83
CA ASP A 81 -9.88 -29.33 -13.64
C ASP A 81 -11.31 -29.56 -14.14
N PRO A 82 -12.38 -29.16 -13.42
CA PRO A 82 -13.76 -29.30 -13.83
C PRO A 82 -14.06 -28.74 -15.23
N LYS A 83 -13.39 -27.68 -15.65
CA LYS A 83 -13.52 -27.09 -17.00
C LYS A 83 -12.89 -28.00 -18.07
N GLU A 84 -11.72 -28.56 -17.77
CA GLU A 84 -11.05 -29.51 -18.65
C GLU A 84 -11.88 -30.77 -18.81
N SER A 85 -12.47 -31.28 -17.71
CA SER A 85 -13.37 -32.44 -17.75
C SER A 85 -14.59 -32.19 -18.62
N ALA A 86 -15.20 -31.01 -18.56
CA ALA A 86 -16.31 -30.63 -19.41
C ALA A 86 -15.89 -30.56 -20.88
N ARG A 87 -14.72 -30.02 -21.18
CA ARG A 87 -14.16 -29.93 -22.53
C ARG A 87 -13.86 -31.34 -23.11
N GLU A 88 -13.21 -32.21 -22.32
CA GLU A 88 -12.90 -33.57 -22.70
C GLU A 88 -14.17 -34.36 -23.03
N ILE A 89 -15.20 -34.29 -22.17
CA ILE A 89 -16.47 -34.98 -22.39
C ILE A 89 -17.15 -34.42 -23.64
N ALA A 90 -17.18 -33.10 -23.85
CA ALA A 90 -17.76 -32.49 -25.04
C ALA A 90 -17.08 -32.96 -26.33
N TYR A 91 -15.74 -33.06 -26.32
CA TYR A 91 -14.95 -33.57 -27.44
C TYR A 91 -15.27 -35.02 -27.74
N ASN A 92 -15.23 -35.90 -26.72
CA ASN A 92 -15.45 -37.34 -26.87
C ASN A 92 -16.88 -37.73 -27.29
N THR A 93 -17.88 -36.99 -26.80
CA THR A 93 -19.29 -37.22 -27.07
C THR A 93 -19.81 -36.46 -28.28
N LYS A 94 -19.00 -35.59 -28.89
CA LYS A 94 -19.38 -34.63 -29.95
C LYS A 94 -20.55 -33.73 -29.54
N ALA A 95 -20.70 -33.51 -28.24
CA ALA A 95 -21.69 -32.62 -27.67
C ALA A 95 -21.29 -31.15 -27.84
N THR A 96 -22.25 -30.24 -27.67
CA THR A 96 -22.01 -28.81 -27.64
C THR A 96 -21.64 -28.39 -26.21
N LEU A 97 -20.47 -27.80 -26.02
CA LEU A 97 -20.07 -27.24 -24.74
C LEU A 97 -20.77 -25.91 -24.51
N LEU A 98 -21.41 -25.76 -23.36
CA LEU A 98 -22.04 -24.51 -22.94
C LEU A 98 -21.17 -23.84 -21.87
N THR A 99 -20.73 -22.62 -22.13
CA THR A 99 -19.82 -21.88 -21.23
C THR A 99 -20.14 -20.41 -21.14
N SER A 100 -19.87 -19.84 -19.98
CA SER A 100 -19.78 -18.38 -19.75
C SER A 100 -18.32 -17.92 -19.54
N ASP A 101 -17.34 -18.81 -19.74
CA ASP A 101 -15.91 -18.51 -19.68
C ASP A 101 -15.39 -18.20 -21.10
N PRO A 102 -14.98 -16.94 -21.38
CA PRO A 102 -14.50 -16.55 -22.71
C PRO A 102 -13.20 -17.25 -23.13
N LEU A 103 -12.34 -17.63 -22.18
CA LEU A 103 -11.10 -18.31 -22.48
C LEU A 103 -11.36 -19.77 -22.88
N LEU A 104 -12.21 -20.46 -22.10
CA LEU A 104 -12.63 -21.83 -22.42
C LEU A 104 -13.37 -21.89 -23.77
N TYR A 105 -14.21 -20.89 -24.06
CA TYR A 105 -14.86 -20.77 -25.37
C TYR A 105 -13.85 -20.69 -26.51
N LYS A 106 -12.92 -19.74 -26.45
CA LYS A 106 -11.90 -19.52 -27.51
C LYS A 106 -11.04 -20.77 -27.73
N SER A 107 -10.56 -21.38 -26.63
CA SER A 107 -9.73 -22.59 -26.71
C SER A 107 -10.47 -23.79 -27.24
N SER A 108 -11.76 -23.98 -26.84
CA SER A 108 -12.60 -25.08 -27.33
C SER A 108 -12.92 -24.97 -28.82
N ILE A 109 -13.21 -23.76 -29.32
CA ILE A 109 -13.37 -23.51 -30.76
C ILE A 109 -12.10 -23.83 -31.53
N ALA A 110 -10.93 -23.41 -31.01
CA ALA A 110 -9.62 -23.69 -31.62
C ALA A 110 -9.32 -25.19 -31.71
N MET A 111 -9.87 -25.99 -30.79
CA MET A 111 -9.79 -27.46 -30.80
C MET A 111 -10.86 -28.13 -31.68
N GLY A 112 -11.73 -27.37 -32.37
CA GLY A 112 -12.78 -27.88 -33.20
C GLY A 112 -14.02 -28.41 -32.43
N ILE A 113 -14.15 -28.06 -31.15
CA ILE A 113 -15.29 -28.42 -30.32
C ILE A 113 -16.43 -27.44 -30.57
N ARG A 114 -17.65 -27.96 -30.78
CA ARG A 114 -18.83 -27.09 -30.82
C ARG A 114 -19.05 -26.48 -29.46
N CYS A 115 -19.03 -25.16 -29.40
CA CYS A 115 -19.12 -24.42 -28.16
C CYS A 115 -20.04 -23.20 -28.30
N VAL A 116 -20.90 -22.99 -27.30
CA VAL A 116 -21.78 -21.83 -27.20
C VAL A 116 -21.33 -20.99 -26.00
N TYR A 117 -21.00 -19.74 -26.26
CA TYR A 117 -20.72 -18.77 -25.23
C TYR A 117 -21.95 -17.94 -24.89
N ILE A 118 -22.23 -17.82 -23.60
CA ILE A 118 -23.35 -17.00 -23.12
C ILE A 118 -22.82 -15.98 -22.13
N GLU A 119 -23.01 -14.72 -22.47
CA GLU A 119 -22.69 -13.62 -21.57
C GLU A 119 -23.58 -13.63 -20.33
N PRO A 120 -23.04 -13.56 -19.11
CA PRO A 120 -23.81 -13.51 -17.87
C PRO A 120 -24.79 -12.34 -17.84
N SER A 121 -25.95 -12.52 -17.23
CA SER A 121 -26.95 -11.44 -17.11
C SER A 121 -26.54 -10.46 -16.04
N LYS A 122 -26.42 -9.18 -16.35
CA LYS A 122 -26.14 -8.10 -15.38
C LYS A 122 -27.37 -7.81 -14.53
N LYS A 123 -27.31 -8.07 -13.23
CA LYS A 123 -28.34 -7.64 -12.26
C LYS A 123 -27.91 -6.45 -11.42
N ILE A 124 -26.66 -6.40 -10.95
CA ILE A 124 -26.06 -5.31 -10.17
C ILE A 124 -24.63 -5.16 -10.66
N SER A 125 -24.18 -3.95 -10.89
CA SER A 125 -22.80 -3.67 -11.30
C SER A 125 -22.04 -2.92 -10.24
N LEU A 126 -20.74 -3.20 -10.10
CA LEU A 126 -19.86 -2.45 -9.21
C LEU A 126 -19.86 -0.95 -9.55
N ASN A 127 -20.01 -0.61 -10.83
CA ASN A 127 -20.08 0.77 -11.30
C ASN A 127 -21.30 1.56 -10.75
N ASP A 128 -22.36 0.88 -10.35
CA ASP A 128 -23.55 1.53 -9.78
C ASP A 128 -23.22 2.22 -8.45
N PHE A 129 -22.21 1.75 -7.73
CA PHE A 129 -21.74 2.28 -6.47
C PHE A 129 -20.62 3.31 -6.61
N PHE A 130 -19.84 3.27 -7.69
CA PHE A 130 -18.72 4.20 -7.91
C PHE A 130 -19.17 5.49 -8.60
N LYS A 131 -19.87 6.33 -7.87
CA LYS A 131 -20.17 7.70 -8.30
C LYS A 131 -18.93 8.60 -8.18
N PRO A 132 -18.90 9.78 -8.85
CA PRO A 132 -17.78 10.71 -8.73
C PRO A 132 -17.42 11.01 -7.27
N GLY A 133 -16.12 10.91 -6.95
CA GLY A 133 -15.60 11.14 -5.60
C GLY A 133 -15.62 9.93 -4.67
N VAL A 134 -16.18 8.77 -5.07
CA VAL A 134 -16.15 7.55 -4.27
C VAL A 134 -14.77 6.89 -4.36
N MET A 135 -14.12 6.70 -3.21
CA MET A 135 -12.81 6.08 -3.05
C MET A 135 -12.89 4.56 -2.83
N SER A 136 -13.88 4.13 -2.06
CA SER A 136 -14.12 2.72 -1.79
C SER A 136 -15.58 2.43 -1.53
N VAL A 137 -15.97 1.20 -1.85
CA VAL A 137 -17.31 0.64 -1.67
C VAL A 137 -17.20 -0.55 -0.72
N HIS A 138 -18.09 -0.62 0.26
CA HIS A 138 -18.12 -1.66 1.27
C HIS A 138 -19.50 -2.29 1.28
N LEU A 139 -19.57 -3.53 0.83
CA LEU A 139 -20.80 -4.32 0.72
C LEU A 139 -20.66 -5.56 1.59
N LYS A 140 -21.58 -5.75 2.51
CA LYS A 140 -21.66 -6.96 3.34
C LYS A 140 -23.08 -7.48 3.37
N GLU A 141 -23.25 -8.80 3.41
CA GLU A 141 -24.57 -9.42 3.42
C GLU A 141 -25.41 -8.94 4.62
N ASN A 142 -26.66 -8.62 4.35
CA ASN A 142 -27.64 -8.12 5.32
C ASN A 142 -27.27 -6.77 5.96
N VAL A 143 -26.37 -6.01 5.34
CA VAL A 143 -25.95 -4.67 5.75
C VAL A 143 -26.21 -3.66 4.64
N THR A 144 -26.57 -2.42 4.99
CA THR A 144 -26.70 -1.33 4.02
C THR A 144 -25.38 -1.04 3.34
N PRO A 145 -25.33 -0.94 1.99
CA PRO A 145 -24.14 -0.58 1.24
C PRO A 145 -23.56 0.77 1.69
N LYS A 146 -22.24 0.81 1.93
CA LYS A 146 -21.55 2.01 2.38
C LYS A 146 -20.42 2.37 1.42
N VAL A 147 -20.20 3.67 1.25
CA VAL A 147 -19.12 4.19 0.43
C VAL A 147 -18.28 5.20 1.19
N LYS A 148 -16.99 5.19 0.91
CA LYS A 148 -16.06 6.20 1.36
C LYS A 148 -15.87 7.21 0.25
N LYS A 149 -16.29 8.47 0.48
CA LYS A 149 -16.28 9.54 -0.51
C LYS A 149 -15.43 10.71 -0.06
N GLY A 150 -14.62 11.27 -0.95
CA GLY A 150 -13.76 12.40 -0.66
C GLY A 150 -12.38 12.28 -1.30
N VAL A 151 -11.37 12.77 -0.59
CA VAL A 151 -9.95 12.67 -0.97
C VAL A 151 -9.14 12.10 0.21
N PRO A 152 -7.94 11.56 -0.02
CA PRO A 152 -7.08 11.07 1.07
C PRO A 152 -6.94 12.12 2.19
N GLY A 153 -7.25 11.73 3.43
CA GLY A 153 -7.21 12.60 4.61
C GLY A 153 -8.47 13.47 4.85
N LYS A 154 -9.38 13.59 3.86
CA LYS A 154 -10.66 14.31 4.00
C LYS A 154 -11.77 13.53 3.31
N TRP A 155 -12.37 12.60 4.02
CA TRP A 155 -13.41 11.73 3.49
C TRP A 155 -14.58 11.57 4.47
N VAL A 156 -15.73 11.19 3.93
CA VAL A 156 -16.95 10.86 4.66
C VAL A 156 -17.35 9.43 4.33
N PHE A 157 -17.88 8.72 5.31
CA PHE A 157 -18.42 7.38 5.14
C PHE A 157 -19.95 7.50 5.06
N GLU A 158 -20.52 7.21 3.90
CA GLU A 158 -21.93 7.44 3.59
C GLU A 158 -22.65 6.13 3.25
N GLU A 159 -23.91 6.00 3.62
CA GLU A 159 -24.80 4.93 3.16
C GLU A 159 -25.34 5.26 1.76
N VAL A 160 -25.26 4.31 0.84
CA VAL A 160 -25.70 4.51 -0.55
C VAL A 160 -27.19 4.19 -0.71
N SER A 161 -27.73 3.31 0.13
CA SER A 161 -29.13 2.92 0.15
C SER A 161 -29.59 2.73 1.58
N HIS A 162 -30.88 2.79 1.82
CA HIS A 162 -31.46 2.51 3.13
C HIS A 162 -31.84 1.02 3.31
N GLU A 163 -31.72 0.22 2.24
CA GLU A 163 -32.03 -1.20 2.29
C GLU A 163 -30.75 -2.04 2.39
N PRO A 164 -30.74 -3.06 3.26
CA PRO A 164 -29.64 -4.01 3.33
C PRO A 164 -29.51 -4.80 2.01
N ILE A 165 -28.28 -5.06 1.60
CA ILE A 165 -28.00 -5.88 0.42
C ILE A 165 -28.10 -7.37 0.77
N GLY A 166 -28.92 -8.12 0.04
CA GLY A 166 -29.08 -9.55 0.25
C GLY A 166 -27.90 -10.35 -0.28
N ARG A 167 -27.70 -11.55 0.27
CA ARG A 167 -26.64 -12.47 -0.14
C ARG A 167 -26.69 -12.79 -1.64
N GLU A 168 -27.87 -13.04 -2.21
CA GLU A 168 -28.01 -13.36 -3.64
C GLU A 168 -27.52 -12.24 -4.57
N ALA A 169 -27.77 -10.98 -4.16
CA ALA A 169 -27.29 -9.82 -4.91
C ALA A 169 -25.75 -9.72 -4.88
N LEU A 170 -25.14 -9.96 -3.72
CA LEU A 170 -23.67 -10.00 -3.58
C LEU A 170 -23.06 -11.16 -4.35
N GLU A 171 -23.67 -12.34 -4.28
CA GLU A 171 -23.23 -13.51 -5.05
C GLU A 171 -23.27 -13.24 -6.57
N SER A 172 -24.32 -12.56 -7.04
CA SER A 172 -24.43 -12.14 -8.45
C SER A 172 -23.32 -11.14 -8.83
N LEU A 173 -22.99 -10.20 -7.91
CA LEU A 173 -21.91 -9.23 -8.13
C LEU A 173 -20.54 -9.92 -8.15
N VAL A 174 -20.30 -10.90 -7.28
CA VAL A 174 -19.06 -11.72 -7.30
C VAL A 174 -18.88 -12.37 -8.67
N LEU A 175 -19.97 -12.97 -9.21
CA LEU A 175 -19.93 -13.61 -10.53
C LEU A 175 -19.61 -12.61 -11.64
N GLU A 176 -20.21 -11.42 -11.59
CA GLU A 176 -19.91 -10.35 -12.56
C GLU A 176 -18.44 -9.95 -12.49
N ILE A 177 -17.89 -9.74 -11.29
CA ILE A 177 -16.50 -9.39 -11.08
C ILE A 177 -15.57 -10.47 -11.64
N MET A 178 -15.81 -11.74 -11.29
CA MET A 178 -15.00 -12.86 -11.76
C MET A 178 -15.06 -13.05 -13.27
N ALA A 179 -16.25 -12.92 -13.86
CA ALA A 179 -16.43 -12.98 -15.30
C ALA A 179 -15.73 -11.80 -16.02
N ALA A 180 -15.80 -10.59 -15.45
CA ALA A 180 -15.12 -9.43 -16.00
C ALA A 180 -13.60 -9.60 -16.00
N VAL A 181 -13.02 -10.17 -14.93
CA VAL A 181 -11.57 -10.44 -14.87
C VAL A 181 -11.16 -11.51 -15.88
N GLN A 182 -11.92 -12.58 -16.00
CA GLN A 182 -11.64 -13.65 -16.96
C GLN A 182 -11.77 -13.18 -18.42
N SER A 183 -12.76 -12.32 -18.70
CA SER A 183 -12.91 -11.72 -20.04
C SER A 183 -11.81 -10.72 -20.38
N SER A 184 -11.24 -10.05 -19.36
CA SER A 184 -10.15 -9.09 -19.49
C SER A 184 -8.76 -9.74 -19.45
N SER A 185 -8.67 -11.07 -19.45
CA SER A 185 -7.38 -11.81 -19.39
C SER A 185 -6.44 -11.51 -20.57
N VAL A 186 -6.92 -10.86 -21.61
CA VAL A 186 -6.12 -10.31 -22.73
C VAL A 186 -5.53 -8.93 -22.37
N ASP A 187 -6.09 -8.26 -21.36
CA ASP A 187 -5.64 -6.96 -20.89
C ASP A 187 -4.81 -7.17 -19.60
N SER A 188 -3.53 -6.84 -19.63
CA SER A 188 -2.59 -7.00 -18.52
C SER A 188 -2.98 -6.26 -17.23
N THR A 189 -4.02 -5.45 -17.27
CA THR A 189 -4.51 -4.62 -16.14
C THR A 189 -5.54 -5.33 -15.25
N SER A 190 -6.00 -6.53 -15.64
CA SER A 190 -7.00 -7.27 -14.87
C SER A 190 -6.51 -8.70 -14.60
N PHE A 191 -6.42 -9.07 -13.32
CA PHE A 191 -5.93 -10.38 -12.90
C PHE A 191 -6.40 -10.74 -11.49
N ILE A 192 -6.33 -12.03 -11.18
CA ILE A 192 -6.59 -12.54 -9.82
C ILE A 192 -5.25 -12.60 -9.09
N GLU A 193 -5.14 -11.86 -7.99
CA GLU A 193 -3.96 -11.82 -7.14
C GLU A 193 -3.94 -13.00 -6.15
N ILE A 194 -5.09 -13.26 -5.52
CA ILE A 194 -5.28 -14.36 -4.57
C ILE A 194 -6.64 -14.99 -4.85
N ASP A 195 -6.67 -16.30 -4.96
CA ASP A 195 -7.92 -17.08 -5.00
C ASP A 195 -7.83 -18.25 -4.03
N LYS A 196 -8.39 -18.04 -2.84
CA LYS A 196 -8.51 -19.04 -1.79
C LYS A 196 -9.98 -19.21 -1.44
N PRO A 197 -10.39 -20.34 -0.88
CA PRO A 197 -11.81 -20.60 -0.59
C PRO A 197 -12.47 -19.51 0.25
N GLY A 198 -11.76 -18.96 1.25
CA GLY A 198 -12.28 -17.91 2.15
C GLY A 198 -12.03 -16.48 1.67
N SER A 199 -11.13 -16.26 0.71
CA SER A 199 -10.75 -14.91 0.26
C SER A 199 -10.30 -14.90 -1.19
N THR A 200 -10.82 -13.96 -1.96
CA THR A 200 -10.40 -13.70 -3.33
C THR A 200 -10.01 -12.22 -3.45
N ILE A 201 -8.81 -11.94 -3.95
CA ILE A 201 -8.36 -10.58 -4.22
C ILE A 201 -8.14 -10.44 -5.73
N VAL A 202 -8.78 -9.44 -6.29
CA VAL A 202 -8.84 -9.23 -7.74
C VAL A 202 -8.43 -7.79 -8.04
N GLN A 203 -7.56 -7.64 -9.02
CA GLN A 203 -7.36 -6.37 -9.72
C GLN A 203 -8.23 -6.39 -10.98
N LEU A 204 -9.16 -5.46 -11.11
CA LEU A 204 -10.01 -5.28 -12.29
C LEU A 204 -9.84 -3.86 -12.79
N LYS A 205 -8.96 -3.66 -13.78
CA LYS A 205 -8.54 -2.34 -14.24
C LYS A 205 -8.07 -1.48 -13.07
N ASP A 206 -8.75 -0.38 -12.78
CA ASP A 206 -8.43 0.55 -11.68
C ASP A 206 -8.98 0.11 -10.31
N TYR A 207 -9.74 -1.01 -10.25
CA TYR A 207 -10.37 -1.44 -9.02
C TYR A 207 -9.57 -2.57 -8.36
N ARG A 208 -9.23 -2.39 -7.08
CA ARG A 208 -8.83 -3.49 -6.20
C ARG A 208 -10.07 -3.99 -5.48
N ILE A 209 -10.38 -5.26 -5.63
CA ILE A 209 -11.58 -5.87 -5.07
C ILE A 209 -11.16 -7.00 -4.14
N VAL A 210 -11.63 -6.95 -2.92
CA VAL A 210 -11.43 -7.99 -1.90
C VAL A 210 -12.79 -8.62 -1.62
N ILE A 211 -12.88 -9.94 -1.80
CA ILE A 211 -14.07 -10.73 -1.54
C ILE A 211 -13.73 -11.70 -0.42
N THR A 212 -14.49 -11.70 0.66
CA THR A 212 -14.32 -12.62 1.77
C THR A 212 -15.59 -13.41 2.06
N ARG A 213 -15.43 -14.68 2.54
CA ARG A 213 -16.52 -15.63 2.75
C ARG A 213 -16.33 -16.39 4.06
N PRO A 214 -17.42 -16.86 4.69
CA PRO A 214 -17.32 -17.77 5.81
C PRO A 214 -16.54 -19.07 5.46
N PRO A 215 -15.80 -19.69 6.39
CA PRO A 215 -15.62 -19.28 7.80
C PRO A 215 -14.51 -18.26 8.03
N PHE A 216 -13.83 -17.79 6.97
CA PHE A 216 -12.78 -16.77 7.08
C PHE A 216 -13.33 -15.43 7.56
N SER A 217 -14.50 -15.02 7.07
CA SER A 217 -15.30 -13.90 7.58
C SER A 217 -16.63 -14.40 8.16
N ASP A 218 -17.35 -13.58 8.88
CA ASP A 218 -18.66 -13.86 9.46
C ASP A 218 -19.82 -13.77 8.45
N GLY A 219 -19.54 -13.31 7.23
CA GLY A 219 -20.49 -13.18 6.13
C GLY A 219 -19.79 -12.91 4.81
N LEU A 220 -20.54 -12.95 3.70
CA LEU A 220 -20.04 -12.54 2.39
C LEU A 220 -19.85 -11.02 2.39
N GLU A 221 -18.61 -10.58 2.12
CA GLU A 221 -18.25 -9.18 2.04
C GLU A 221 -17.46 -8.90 0.77
N ILE A 222 -17.75 -7.77 0.13
CA ILE A 222 -17.03 -7.25 -1.02
C ILE A 222 -16.57 -5.84 -0.70
N THR A 223 -15.28 -5.63 -0.66
CA THR A 223 -14.68 -4.30 -0.56
C THR A 223 -13.98 -3.98 -1.87
N ALA A 224 -14.42 -2.93 -2.54
CA ALA A 224 -13.77 -2.43 -3.75
C ALA A 224 -13.16 -1.05 -3.51
N VAL A 225 -11.91 -0.87 -3.91
CA VAL A 225 -11.17 0.39 -3.77
C VAL A 225 -10.76 0.88 -5.15
N LYS A 226 -11.00 2.16 -5.42
CA LYS A 226 -10.54 2.84 -6.64
C LYS A 226 -9.63 3.99 -6.26
N PRO A 227 -8.37 4.04 -6.72
CA PRO A 227 -7.54 5.22 -6.57
C PRO A 227 -8.19 6.42 -7.27
N ILE A 228 -8.43 7.52 -6.54
CA ILE A 228 -9.13 8.70 -7.08
C ILE A 228 -8.17 9.76 -7.60
N VAL A 229 -6.96 9.82 -7.04
CA VAL A 229 -6.06 10.94 -7.26
C VAL A 229 -4.76 10.45 -7.88
N LYS A 230 -4.54 10.82 -9.13
CA LYS A 230 -3.22 10.78 -9.75
C LYS A 230 -2.57 12.14 -9.50
N LYS A 231 -1.53 12.18 -8.66
CA LYS A 231 -0.70 13.37 -8.41
C LYS A 231 0.64 13.19 -9.10
N SER A 232 1.13 14.24 -9.75
CA SER A 232 2.53 14.35 -10.15
C SER A 232 3.39 14.76 -8.96
N LEU A 233 4.71 14.60 -9.03
CA LEU A 233 5.60 15.08 -7.97
C LEU A 233 5.50 16.60 -7.76
N MET A 234 5.16 17.35 -8.82
CA MET A 234 5.00 18.80 -8.78
C MET A 234 3.72 19.27 -8.09
N ASP A 235 2.73 18.37 -7.93
CA ASP A 235 1.49 18.67 -7.19
C ASP A 235 1.68 18.59 -5.67
N TYR A 236 2.83 18.10 -5.23
CA TYR A 236 3.24 18.17 -3.83
C TYR A 236 4.01 19.47 -3.57
N SER A 237 3.75 20.13 -2.47
CA SER A 237 4.41 21.38 -2.10
C SER A 237 5.86 21.14 -1.63
N LEU A 238 6.67 20.49 -2.47
CA LEU A 238 8.06 20.18 -2.15
C LEU A 238 8.96 21.40 -2.37
N SER A 239 9.83 21.68 -1.40
CA SER A 239 10.86 22.69 -1.58
C SER A 239 11.92 22.24 -2.60
N GLN A 240 12.59 23.20 -3.24
CA GLN A 240 13.63 22.92 -4.22
C GLN A 240 14.77 22.04 -3.67
N ILE A 241 15.07 22.17 -2.38
CA ILE A 241 16.10 21.34 -1.73
C ILE A 241 15.72 19.85 -1.70
N VAL A 242 14.43 19.54 -1.51
CA VAL A 242 13.91 18.16 -1.54
C VAL A 242 13.94 17.61 -2.95
N ILE A 243 13.49 18.40 -3.94
CA ILE A 243 13.51 18.01 -5.35
C ILE A 243 14.94 17.72 -5.81
N ASN A 244 15.88 18.61 -5.49
CA ASN A 244 17.30 18.43 -5.80
C ASN A 244 17.88 17.18 -5.12
N ARG A 245 17.48 16.91 -3.87
CA ARG A 245 17.90 15.69 -3.15
C ARG A 245 17.41 14.43 -3.87
N ILE A 246 16.12 14.37 -4.22
CA ILE A 246 15.50 13.25 -4.95
C ILE A 246 16.17 13.03 -6.30
N GLU A 247 16.45 14.11 -7.04
CA GLU A 247 16.99 14.03 -8.40
C GLU A 247 18.46 13.62 -8.45
N GLN A 248 19.28 14.09 -7.50
CA GLN A 248 20.73 14.02 -7.64
C GLN A 248 21.42 13.06 -6.66
N ARG A 249 20.82 12.77 -5.51
CA ARG A 249 21.51 12.11 -4.40
C ARG A 249 20.75 11.03 -3.66
N ALA A 250 19.45 10.90 -3.88
CA ALA A 250 18.67 9.91 -3.18
C ALA A 250 18.69 8.59 -3.96
N GLU A 251 19.34 7.58 -3.40
CA GLU A 251 19.42 6.24 -4.00
C GLU A 251 18.76 5.18 -3.14
N GLY A 252 18.65 5.40 -1.83
CA GLY A 252 17.95 4.55 -0.88
C GLY A 252 16.85 5.37 -0.19
N ILE A 253 15.64 5.35 -0.75
CA ILE A 253 14.54 6.20 -0.29
C ILE A 253 13.53 5.35 0.49
N LEU A 254 13.12 5.83 1.68
CA LEU A 254 11.93 5.33 2.36
C LEU A 254 10.80 6.36 2.32
N ILE A 255 9.62 5.90 1.89
CA ILE A 255 8.37 6.64 2.02
C ILE A 255 7.63 6.06 3.22
N ALA A 256 7.63 6.79 4.33
CA ALA A 256 7.10 6.33 5.61
C ALA A 256 5.81 7.08 5.99
N GLY A 257 4.97 6.47 6.81
CA GLY A 257 3.74 7.07 7.34
C GLY A 257 2.69 6.02 7.68
N SER A 258 1.66 6.43 8.40
CA SER A 258 0.55 5.56 8.79
C SER A 258 -0.28 5.09 7.58
N PRO A 259 -1.12 4.05 7.71
CA PRO A 259 -2.03 3.63 6.64
C PRO A 259 -2.93 4.76 6.16
N GLY A 260 -3.14 4.86 4.84
CA GLY A 260 -4.02 5.89 4.24
C GLY A 260 -3.41 7.29 4.13
N MET A 261 -2.13 7.48 4.45
CA MET A 261 -1.45 8.79 4.37
C MET A 261 -0.92 9.15 2.97
N GLY A 262 -1.28 8.42 1.92
CA GLY A 262 -0.93 8.75 0.55
C GLY A 262 0.45 8.26 0.09
N LYS A 263 1.08 7.31 0.79
CA LYS A 263 2.43 6.79 0.48
C LYS A 263 2.54 6.19 -0.91
N SER A 264 1.63 5.27 -1.29
CA SER A 264 1.64 4.64 -2.63
C SER A 264 1.37 5.66 -3.73
N THR A 265 0.51 6.67 -3.49
CA THR A 265 0.28 7.77 -4.42
C THR A 265 1.56 8.59 -4.63
N PHE A 266 2.32 8.83 -3.56
CA PHE A 266 3.61 9.52 -3.66
C PHE A 266 4.67 8.65 -4.36
N ALA A 267 4.71 7.34 -4.05
CA ALA A 267 5.60 6.39 -4.72
C ALA A 267 5.34 6.34 -6.23
N GLN A 268 4.07 6.36 -6.63
CA GLN A 268 3.66 6.47 -8.03
C GLN A 268 4.15 7.77 -8.68
N ALA A 269 3.94 8.92 -8.01
CA ALA A 269 4.42 10.22 -8.51
C ALA A 269 5.95 10.25 -8.65
N LEU A 270 6.67 9.60 -7.73
CA LEU A 270 8.12 9.49 -7.77
C LEU A 270 8.59 8.57 -8.91
N ALA A 271 7.88 7.47 -9.18
CA ALA A 271 8.15 6.59 -10.32
C ALA A 271 8.04 7.34 -11.64
N GLU A 272 6.96 8.09 -11.83
CA GLU A 272 6.74 8.90 -13.04
C GLU A 272 7.75 10.04 -13.16
N PHE A 273 8.17 10.63 -12.04
CA PHE A 273 9.23 11.64 -12.02
C PHE A 273 10.57 11.07 -12.52
N TYR A 274 11.04 9.96 -11.97
CA TYR A 274 12.29 9.32 -12.44
C TYR A 274 12.20 8.89 -13.89
N ARG A 275 11.07 8.32 -14.31
CA ARG A 275 10.82 8.01 -15.72
C ARG A 275 10.93 9.25 -16.61
N SER A 276 10.35 10.39 -16.21
CA SER A 276 10.42 11.65 -16.96
C SER A 276 11.84 12.20 -17.09
N LYS A 277 12.73 11.79 -16.16
CA LYS A 277 14.17 12.10 -16.19
C LYS A 277 14.99 11.09 -17.02
N GLY A 278 14.34 10.21 -17.76
CA GLY A 278 14.99 9.21 -18.61
C GLY A 278 15.56 8.01 -17.84
N LYS A 279 15.13 7.78 -16.60
CA LYS A 279 15.54 6.64 -15.78
C LYS A 279 14.71 5.40 -16.09
N ILE A 280 15.33 4.24 -16.05
CA ILE A 280 14.65 2.94 -16.14
C ILE A 280 14.07 2.64 -14.76
N VAL A 281 12.74 2.63 -14.67
CA VAL A 281 12.02 2.40 -13.41
C VAL A 281 11.23 1.11 -13.49
N LYS A 282 11.25 0.33 -12.40
CA LYS A 282 10.45 -0.88 -12.23
C LYS A 282 9.79 -0.85 -10.87
N THR A 283 8.71 -1.63 -10.69
CA THR A 283 8.05 -1.75 -9.40
C THR A 283 7.91 -3.19 -8.96
N VAL A 284 7.82 -3.40 -7.65
CA VAL A 284 7.49 -4.67 -7.00
C VAL A 284 6.34 -4.42 -6.04
N GLU A 285 5.21 -5.03 -6.32
CA GLU A 285 3.93 -4.71 -5.68
C GLU A 285 3.20 -5.97 -5.20
N SER A 286 2.34 -5.80 -4.23
CA SER A 286 1.38 -6.84 -3.80
C SER A 286 0.17 -6.20 -3.11
N PRO A 287 -0.96 -6.10 -3.81
CA PRO A 287 -1.18 -6.33 -5.25
C PRO A 287 -0.62 -5.22 -6.15
N ARG A 288 -0.56 -5.47 -7.46
CA ARG A 288 -0.18 -4.45 -8.46
C ARG A 288 -1.33 -3.47 -8.66
N ASP A 289 -1.25 -2.32 -8.01
CA ASP A 289 -2.31 -1.31 -8.03
C ASP A 289 -1.83 0.12 -8.31
N LEU A 290 -0.54 0.31 -8.50
CA LEU A 290 0.00 1.58 -8.96
C LEU A 290 -0.41 1.82 -10.42
N GLN A 291 -0.97 3.00 -10.69
CA GLN A 291 -1.40 3.40 -12.03
C GLN A 291 -0.24 4.06 -12.77
N LEU A 292 0.61 3.24 -13.35
CA LEU A 292 1.84 3.67 -14.01
C LEU A 292 1.75 3.56 -15.54
N PRO A 293 2.53 4.38 -16.27
CA PRO A 293 2.64 4.26 -17.72
C PRO A 293 3.19 2.87 -18.13
N PRO A 294 2.83 2.37 -19.32
CA PRO A 294 3.14 1.01 -19.76
C PRO A 294 4.64 0.72 -19.96
N ASP A 295 5.48 1.73 -20.01
CA ASP A 295 6.93 1.61 -20.07
C ASP A 295 7.59 1.38 -18.69
N ILE A 296 6.85 1.47 -17.60
CA ILE A 296 7.27 1.03 -16.27
C ILE A 296 6.77 -0.41 -16.06
N THR A 297 7.68 -1.36 -15.98
CA THR A 297 7.31 -2.76 -15.70
C THR A 297 6.95 -2.93 -14.23
N GLN A 298 5.75 -3.48 -13.97
CA GLN A 298 5.23 -3.76 -12.63
C GLN A 298 5.29 -5.27 -12.36
N TYR A 299 6.05 -5.68 -11.35
CA TYR A 299 6.17 -7.07 -10.92
C TYR A 299 5.27 -7.37 -9.72
N SER A 300 4.62 -8.54 -9.73
CA SER A 300 3.82 -9.01 -8.59
C SER A 300 4.66 -9.88 -7.66
N LYS A 301 4.68 -9.53 -6.37
CA LYS A 301 5.35 -10.35 -5.34
C LYS A 301 4.66 -11.70 -5.10
N THR A 302 3.38 -11.81 -5.41
CA THR A 302 2.61 -13.04 -5.20
C THR A 302 2.79 -14.04 -6.33
N ALA A 303 3.20 -13.57 -7.52
CA ALA A 303 3.38 -14.39 -8.71
C ALA A 303 4.80 -14.97 -8.86
N ALA A 304 5.76 -14.52 -8.05
CA ALA A 304 7.16 -14.95 -8.13
C ALA A 304 7.81 -15.08 -6.74
N SER A 305 8.84 -15.89 -6.62
CA SER A 305 9.63 -15.96 -5.39
C SER A 305 10.54 -14.74 -5.22
N PRO A 306 10.96 -14.40 -3.98
CA PRO A 306 11.93 -13.33 -3.76
C PRO A 306 13.23 -13.50 -4.56
N ASN A 307 13.72 -14.73 -4.69
CA ASN A 307 14.93 -15.02 -5.48
C ASN A 307 14.71 -14.75 -6.96
N GLU A 308 13.57 -15.11 -7.51
CA GLU A 308 13.22 -14.84 -8.92
C GLU A 308 13.13 -13.33 -9.18
N ILE A 309 12.50 -12.59 -8.29
CA ILE A 309 12.41 -11.12 -8.37
C ILE A 309 13.81 -10.50 -8.29
N HIS A 310 14.66 -10.99 -7.38
CA HIS A 310 16.04 -10.56 -7.25
C HIS A 310 16.82 -10.74 -8.56
N ASP A 311 16.80 -11.92 -9.14
CA ASP A 311 17.53 -12.25 -10.37
C ASP A 311 17.04 -11.41 -11.56
N VAL A 312 15.70 -11.25 -11.69
CA VAL A 312 15.10 -10.45 -12.75
C VAL A 312 15.52 -8.98 -12.63
N LEU A 313 15.50 -8.40 -11.43
CA LEU A 313 15.88 -7.01 -11.22
C LEU A 313 17.39 -6.80 -11.41
N LEU A 314 18.20 -7.70 -10.88
CA LEU A 314 19.67 -7.64 -11.02
C LEU A 314 20.09 -7.70 -12.50
N LEU A 315 19.50 -8.61 -13.28
CA LEU A 315 19.83 -8.80 -14.69
C LEU A 315 19.22 -7.72 -15.60
N SER A 316 18.05 -7.19 -15.25
CA SER A 316 17.40 -6.12 -16.03
C SER A 316 17.93 -4.72 -15.74
N ARG A 317 18.74 -4.55 -14.69
CA ARG A 317 19.47 -3.33 -14.32
C ARG A 317 18.64 -2.05 -14.38
N PRO A 318 17.54 -1.93 -13.62
CA PRO A 318 16.83 -0.66 -13.52
C PRO A 318 17.69 0.39 -12.81
N ASP A 319 17.46 1.67 -13.10
CA ASP A 319 18.04 2.76 -12.33
C ASP A 319 17.39 2.86 -10.95
N TYR A 320 16.05 2.66 -10.90
CA TYR A 320 15.27 2.65 -9.67
C TYR A 320 14.25 1.51 -9.66
N THR A 321 14.11 0.88 -8.49
CA THR A 321 13.03 -0.08 -8.21
C THR A 321 12.20 0.44 -7.04
N ILE A 322 10.88 0.47 -7.22
CA ILE A 322 9.93 0.90 -6.20
C ILE A 322 9.26 -0.33 -5.60
N PHE A 323 9.47 -0.54 -4.31
CA PHE A 323 8.79 -1.53 -3.51
C PHE A 323 7.56 -0.91 -2.87
N ASP A 324 6.38 -1.20 -3.42
CA ASP A 324 5.14 -0.77 -2.78
C ASP A 324 4.82 -1.73 -1.63
N GLU A 325 5.19 -1.26 -0.45
CA GLU A 325 5.01 -1.90 0.84
C GLU A 325 6.00 -3.03 1.21
N LEU A 326 6.96 -2.67 2.05
CA LEU A 326 7.86 -3.60 2.75
C LEU A 326 7.16 -4.09 4.04
N ARG A 327 6.74 -5.36 4.07
CA ARG A 327 5.98 -5.96 5.19
C ARG A 327 6.75 -7.04 5.92
N THR A 328 7.35 -7.95 5.19
CA THR A 328 7.94 -9.20 5.68
C THR A 328 9.46 -9.15 5.66
N ASP A 329 10.12 -10.01 6.43
CA ASP A 329 11.58 -10.07 6.44
C ASP A 329 12.16 -10.31 5.04
N PRO A 330 11.63 -11.22 4.20
CA PRO A 330 12.10 -11.34 2.81
C PRO A 330 11.97 -10.07 1.97
N ASP A 331 10.99 -9.20 2.23
CA ASP A 331 10.88 -7.91 1.52
C ASP A 331 12.06 -6.99 1.87
N PHE A 332 12.41 -6.93 3.18
CA PHE A 332 13.54 -6.11 3.62
C PHE A 332 14.87 -6.67 3.13
N ASP A 333 15.07 -7.98 3.19
CA ASP A 333 16.29 -8.64 2.71
C ASP A 333 16.49 -8.38 1.22
N LEU A 334 15.45 -8.55 0.41
CA LEU A 334 15.48 -8.28 -1.02
C LEU A 334 15.77 -6.80 -1.33
N PHE A 335 15.17 -5.87 -0.58
CA PHE A 335 15.44 -4.44 -0.71
C PHE A 335 16.91 -4.10 -0.40
N ILE A 336 17.44 -4.68 0.68
CA ILE A 336 18.82 -4.47 1.12
C ILE A 336 19.81 -5.01 0.08
N ASP A 337 19.62 -6.24 -0.38
CA ASP A 337 20.50 -6.89 -1.34
C ASP A 337 20.54 -6.12 -2.66
N LEU A 338 19.40 -5.77 -3.21
CA LEU A 338 19.31 -5.00 -4.45
C LEU A 338 19.95 -3.60 -4.30
N ARG A 339 19.75 -2.93 -3.15
CA ARG A 339 20.38 -1.64 -2.91
C ARG A 339 21.90 -1.74 -2.84
N LEU A 340 22.43 -2.78 -2.21
CA LEU A 340 23.88 -3.03 -2.13
C LEU A 340 24.51 -3.38 -3.48
N THR A 341 23.73 -3.84 -4.45
CA THR A 341 24.21 -4.03 -5.85
C THR A 341 24.30 -2.71 -6.64
N GLY A 342 23.83 -1.60 -6.08
CA GLY A 342 23.87 -0.28 -6.70
C GLY A 342 22.58 0.15 -7.38
N ILE A 343 21.51 -0.65 -7.33
CA ILE A 343 20.18 -0.23 -7.82
C ILE A 343 19.60 0.80 -6.88
N GLY A 344 19.08 1.90 -7.40
CA GLY A 344 18.31 2.87 -6.62
C GLY A 344 17.02 2.22 -6.12
N MET A 345 16.78 2.26 -4.80
CA MET A 345 15.65 1.59 -4.18
C MET A 345 14.73 2.60 -3.52
N VAL A 346 13.43 2.46 -3.76
CA VAL A 346 12.39 3.21 -3.07
C VAL A 346 11.47 2.23 -2.36
N GLY A 347 11.38 2.31 -1.04
CA GLY A 347 10.55 1.43 -0.22
C GLY A 347 9.41 2.19 0.46
N VAL A 348 8.20 1.66 0.37
CA VAL A 348 7.05 2.15 1.12
C VAL A 348 6.93 1.36 2.43
N VAL A 349 6.89 2.07 3.55
CA VAL A 349 6.89 1.47 4.90
C VAL A 349 5.79 2.08 5.76
N HIS A 350 5.05 1.22 6.48
CA HIS A 350 4.17 1.68 7.54
C HIS A 350 4.98 2.03 8.79
N ALA A 351 4.91 3.28 9.22
CA ALA A 351 5.57 3.77 10.43
C ALA A 351 4.76 4.93 11.03
N THR A 352 4.85 5.11 12.34
CA THR A 352 4.20 6.21 13.07
C THR A 352 5.05 7.47 13.11
N SER A 353 6.37 7.30 12.91
CA SER A 353 7.34 8.39 12.78
C SER A 353 8.45 8.01 11.80
N ALA A 354 9.22 8.99 11.34
CA ALA A 354 10.34 8.74 10.44
C ALA A 354 11.41 7.85 11.07
N ILE A 355 11.68 8.00 12.37
CA ILE A 355 12.66 7.19 13.08
C ILE A 355 12.23 5.73 13.21
N ASP A 356 10.92 5.46 13.38
CA ASP A 356 10.39 4.09 13.44
C ASP A 356 10.63 3.34 12.12
N ALA A 357 10.59 4.05 10.99
CA ALA A 357 10.90 3.47 9.70
C ALA A 357 12.35 2.99 9.62
N VAL A 358 13.30 3.79 10.15
CA VAL A 358 14.73 3.42 10.22
C VAL A 358 14.93 2.22 11.14
N GLN A 359 14.24 2.19 12.28
CA GLN A 359 14.38 1.09 13.26
C GLN A 359 14.03 -0.27 12.66
N ARG A 360 13.19 -0.33 11.63
CA ARG A 360 12.88 -1.58 10.92
C ARG A 360 14.08 -2.18 10.19
N PHE A 361 15.11 -1.39 9.89
CA PHE A 361 16.34 -1.84 9.25
C PHE A 361 17.47 -2.13 10.23
N ILE A 362 17.50 -1.47 11.40
CA ILE A 362 18.60 -1.55 12.38
C ILE A 362 18.89 -2.98 12.85
N HIS A 363 17.87 -3.84 12.93
CA HIS A 363 18.05 -5.23 13.37
C HIS A 363 18.41 -6.19 12.23
N ARG A 364 18.49 -5.71 11.00
CA ARG A 364 18.75 -6.53 9.80
C ARG A 364 20.13 -6.30 9.20
N VAL A 365 20.72 -5.16 9.46
CA VAL A 365 22.04 -4.78 8.95
C VAL A 365 22.85 -4.07 10.02
N ASP A 366 24.17 -4.11 9.86
CA ASP A 366 25.05 -3.32 10.72
C ASP A 366 24.73 -1.83 10.61
N LEU A 367 24.69 -1.16 11.75
CA LEU A 367 24.32 0.25 11.82
C LEU A 367 25.12 1.14 10.86
N GLY A 368 26.40 0.84 10.69
CA GLY A 368 27.27 1.58 9.78
C GLY A 368 26.88 1.49 8.29
N LEU A 369 26.15 0.42 7.91
CA LEU A 369 25.66 0.22 6.54
C LEU A 369 24.28 0.86 6.29
N VAL A 370 23.55 1.20 7.35
CA VAL A 370 22.18 1.77 7.19
C VAL A 370 22.15 2.95 6.23
N PRO A 371 23.04 3.96 6.27
CA PRO A 371 23.02 5.09 5.34
C PRO A 371 23.37 4.71 3.88
N SER A 372 24.04 3.57 3.66
CA SER A 372 24.29 3.05 2.30
C SER A 372 23.04 2.38 1.71
N ILE A 373 22.12 1.93 2.56
CA ILE A 373 20.87 1.28 2.17
C ILE A 373 19.74 2.31 2.12
N ILE A 374 19.67 3.17 3.14
CA ILE A 374 18.66 4.22 3.27
C ILE A 374 19.38 5.55 3.52
N ASP A 375 19.37 6.41 2.54
CA ASP A 375 19.98 7.73 2.63
C ASP A 375 18.95 8.86 2.80
N THR A 376 17.67 8.60 2.43
CA THR A 376 16.61 9.61 2.45
C THR A 376 15.29 9.03 2.94
N ILE A 377 14.63 9.73 3.85
CA ILE A 377 13.32 9.33 4.38
C ILE A 377 12.34 10.47 4.15
N LEU A 378 11.23 10.15 3.50
CA LEU A 378 10.11 11.05 3.27
C LEU A 378 8.95 10.59 4.18
N PHE A 379 8.60 11.39 5.17
CA PHE A 379 7.50 11.06 6.07
C PHE A 379 6.21 11.73 5.60
N MET A 380 5.21 10.89 5.32
CA MET A 380 3.92 11.30 4.77
C MET A 380 2.88 11.47 5.86
N ASN A 381 2.18 12.59 5.83
CA ASN A 381 1.01 12.82 6.66
C ASN A 381 -0.08 13.52 5.85
N ARG A 382 -1.32 13.02 5.94
CA ARG A 382 -2.52 13.59 5.28
C ARG A 382 -2.36 13.85 3.78
N GLY A 383 -1.60 13.00 3.10
CA GLY A 383 -1.38 13.08 1.65
C GLY A 383 -0.30 14.06 1.21
N GLU A 384 0.47 14.63 2.14
CA GLU A 384 1.59 15.54 1.88
C GLU A 384 2.87 15.05 2.59
N VAL A 385 4.03 15.54 2.14
CA VAL A 385 5.32 15.26 2.78
C VAL A 385 5.49 16.22 3.96
N GLU A 386 5.39 15.68 5.18
CA GLU A 386 5.50 16.46 6.41
C GLU A 386 6.95 16.77 6.78
N SER A 387 7.83 15.78 6.60
CA SER A 387 9.25 15.93 6.91
C SER A 387 10.14 15.08 6.00
N VAL A 388 11.36 15.52 5.78
CA VAL A 388 12.37 14.82 5.01
C VAL A 388 13.66 14.74 5.82
N TYR A 389 14.21 13.52 5.91
CA TYR A 389 15.44 13.28 6.65
C TYR A 389 16.51 12.68 5.76
N VAL A 390 17.74 13.03 6.05
CA VAL A 390 18.95 12.48 5.44
C VAL A 390 19.72 11.71 6.49
N LEU A 391 20.18 10.51 6.16
CA LEU A 391 21.01 9.67 7.01
C LEU A 391 22.45 9.72 6.52
N GLU A 392 23.37 10.00 7.46
CA GLU A 392 24.81 10.04 7.19
C GLU A 392 25.58 9.37 8.32
N THR A 393 26.70 8.76 7.98
CA THR A 393 27.62 8.18 8.98
C THR A 393 28.67 9.19 9.39
N ALA A 394 28.87 9.35 10.69
CA ALA A 394 29.96 10.15 11.26
C ALA A 394 30.67 9.34 12.35
N VAL A 395 31.97 9.52 12.46
CA VAL A 395 32.76 8.98 13.59
C VAL A 395 32.91 10.07 14.63
N LYS A 396 32.20 9.93 15.73
CA LYS A 396 32.23 10.88 16.84
C LYS A 396 31.86 10.25 18.17
N THR A 397 32.08 10.97 19.26
CA THR A 397 31.53 10.61 20.56
C THR A 397 30.01 10.90 20.53
N PRO A 398 29.12 9.88 20.68
CA PRO A 398 27.68 10.08 20.70
C PRO A 398 27.20 11.00 21.82
N VAL A 399 26.05 11.63 21.60
CA VAL A 399 25.42 12.47 22.64
C VAL A 399 25.06 11.58 23.85
N GLY A 400 25.48 12.06 25.05
CA GLY A 400 25.34 11.33 26.32
C GLY A 400 26.56 10.55 26.76
N LEU A 401 27.62 10.44 25.94
CA LEU A 401 28.89 9.86 26.31
C LEU A 401 29.94 10.97 26.49
N ALA A 402 30.67 10.96 27.60
CA ALA A 402 31.52 12.09 27.98
C ALA A 402 33.01 11.95 27.58
N ARG A 403 33.47 10.75 27.21
CA ARG A 403 34.89 10.48 26.95
C ARG A 403 35.19 10.39 25.46
N ALA A 404 36.30 11.02 25.04
CA ALA A 404 36.71 11.00 23.62
C ALA A 404 37.14 9.62 23.11
N ASP A 405 37.59 8.72 24.00
CA ASP A 405 37.93 7.32 23.71
C ASP A 405 36.70 6.45 23.35
N LEU A 406 35.51 7.01 23.55
CA LEU A 406 34.24 6.39 23.17
C LEU A 406 33.75 6.82 21.77
N ALA A 407 34.59 7.44 20.96
CA ALA A 407 34.24 7.76 19.57
C ALA A 407 34.00 6.50 18.77
N ARG A 408 32.88 6.47 18.03
CA ARG A 408 32.42 5.31 17.24
C ARG A 408 31.63 5.73 16.02
N PRO A 409 31.42 4.82 15.05
CA PRO A 409 30.50 5.07 13.96
C PRO A 409 29.10 5.36 14.51
N THR A 410 28.56 6.50 14.12
CA THR A 410 27.26 7.01 14.54
C THR A 410 26.49 7.40 13.30
N VAL A 411 25.25 6.95 13.18
CA VAL A 411 24.35 7.42 12.13
C VAL A 411 23.62 8.65 12.62
N ILE A 412 23.70 9.72 11.84
CA ILE A 412 23.03 10.99 12.12
C ILE A 412 21.84 11.12 11.19
N MET A 413 20.69 11.38 11.76
CA MET A 413 19.47 11.66 11.03
C MET A 413 19.20 13.17 11.10
N THR A 414 19.39 13.84 9.96
CA THR A 414 19.28 15.29 9.82
C THR A 414 18.00 15.65 9.09
N ASN A 415 17.21 16.54 9.67
CA ASN A 415 16.04 17.10 9.02
C ASN A 415 16.46 18.03 7.88
N LEU A 416 16.05 17.72 6.66
CA LEU A 416 16.47 18.45 5.45
C LEU A 416 15.90 19.88 5.39
N PHE A 417 14.72 20.12 5.97
CA PHE A 417 14.10 21.46 5.97
C PHE A 417 14.81 22.42 6.92
N THR A 418 15.23 21.92 8.07
CA THR A 418 15.87 22.75 9.10
C THR A 418 17.40 22.73 9.04
N GLY A 419 17.97 21.73 8.32
CA GLY A 419 19.41 21.47 8.31
C GLY A 419 19.97 21.02 9.66
N LYS A 420 19.10 20.68 10.63
CA LYS A 420 19.52 20.30 12.00
C LYS A 420 19.45 18.79 12.20
N PRO A 421 20.46 18.19 12.84
CA PRO A 421 20.41 16.80 13.26
C PRO A 421 19.38 16.65 14.39
N GLU A 422 18.47 15.69 14.25
CA GLU A 422 17.41 15.43 15.22
C GLU A 422 17.61 14.13 15.98
N TYR A 423 18.27 13.14 15.37
CA TYR A 423 18.53 11.84 16.01
C TYR A 423 19.96 11.38 15.76
N GLU A 424 20.51 10.69 16.74
CA GLU A 424 21.74 9.92 16.65
C GLU A 424 21.48 8.46 16.97
N LEU A 425 22.05 7.59 16.13
CA LEU A 425 21.98 6.15 16.30
C LEU A 425 23.42 5.62 16.44
N TYR A 426 23.67 4.86 17.49
CA TYR A 426 24.99 4.25 17.73
C TYR A 426 24.86 2.92 18.45
N VAL A 427 25.86 2.07 18.33
CA VAL A 427 25.94 0.79 19.03
C VAL A 427 26.75 0.95 20.29
N PHE A 428 26.24 0.47 21.42
CA PHE A 428 26.96 0.37 22.68
C PHE A 428 26.74 -1.02 23.27
N GLY A 429 27.82 -1.81 23.36
CA GLY A 429 27.73 -3.24 23.60
C GLY A 429 27.01 -3.93 22.43
N GLU A 430 26.02 -4.74 22.73
CA GLU A 430 25.18 -5.44 21.73
C GLU A 430 23.91 -4.67 21.37
N LYS A 431 23.71 -3.48 21.91
CA LYS A 431 22.46 -2.71 21.72
C LYS A 431 22.67 -1.48 20.87
N THR A 432 21.73 -1.25 19.98
CA THR A 432 21.61 0.00 19.24
C THR A 432 20.79 1.00 20.04
N PHE A 433 21.34 2.17 20.23
CA PHE A 433 20.68 3.30 20.88
C PHE A 433 20.25 4.33 19.87
N VAL A 434 19.02 4.81 20.01
CA VAL A 434 18.46 5.92 19.24
C VAL A 434 18.25 7.07 20.21
N VAL A 435 18.99 8.14 20.02
CA VAL A 435 18.96 9.29 20.93
C VAL A 435 18.47 10.53 20.18
N PRO A 436 17.36 11.16 20.62
CA PRO A 436 16.92 12.43 20.08
C PRO A 436 17.86 13.54 20.53
N ILE A 437 18.47 14.26 19.59
CA ILE A 437 19.44 15.33 19.87
C ILE A 437 18.73 16.57 20.42
N ASN A 438 17.58 16.92 19.86
CA ASN A 438 16.88 18.17 20.18
C ASN A 438 16.19 18.17 21.55
N ASN A 439 15.77 17.02 22.07
CA ASN A 439 15.13 16.95 23.39
C ASN A 439 16.10 17.24 24.55
N ALA A 440 17.36 16.83 24.44
CA ALA A 440 18.36 17.14 25.48
C ALA A 440 18.78 18.63 25.46
N LYS A 441 18.94 19.22 24.27
CA LYS A 441 19.22 20.67 24.13
C LYS A 441 18.00 21.50 24.51
N SER A 442 16.78 21.14 24.08
CA SER A 442 15.58 21.92 24.36
C SER A 442 15.21 21.94 25.84
N GLN A 443 15.43 20.86 26.60
CA GLN A 443 15.20 20.84 28.05
C GLN A 443 16.25 21.72 28.80
N LYS A 444 17.51 21.63 28.39
CA LYS A 444 18.55 22.50 28.97
C LYS A 444 18.35 23.96 28.58
N GLU A 445 18.01 24.24 27.33
CA GLU A 445 17.69 25.58 26.84
C GLU A 445 16.44 26.16 27.50
N LYS A 446 15.38 25.36 27.68
CA LYS A 446 14.17 25.74 28.43
C LYS A 446 14.53 26.08 29.88
N ALA A 447 15.28 25.21 30.55
CA ALA A 447 15.72 25.46 31.93
C ALA A 447 16.60 26.70 32.06
N ILE A 448 17.45 26.98 31.05
CA ILE A 448 18.26 28.22 31.02
C ILE A 448 17.36 29.44 30.77
N ASN A 449 16.43 29.37 29.82
CA ASN A 449 15.52 30.47 29.54
C ASN A 449 14.64 30.80 30.76
N GLU A 450 14.07 29.79 31.42
CA GLU A 450 13.29 29.94 32.66
C GLU A 450 14.15 30.59 33.77
N ALA A 451 15.41 30.16 33.93
CA ALA A 451 16.30 30.73 34.93
C ALA A 451 16.74 32.18 34.59
N VAL A 452 16.90 32.51 33.30
CA VAL A 452 17.14 33.88 32.85
C VAL A 452 15.91 34.74 33.04
N GLU A 453 14.73 34.23 32.73
CA GLU A 453 13.45 34.92 32.95
C GLU A 453 13.25 35.25 34.44
N GLU A 454 13.48 34.28 35.32
CA GLU A 454 13.46 34.49 36.77
C GLU A 454 14.47 35.56 37.22
N ALA A 455 15.68 35.54 36.67
CA ALA A 455 16.74 36.52 36.98
C ALA A 455 16.40 37.94 36.49
N MET A 456 15.64 38.07 35.40
CA MET A 456 15.22 39.33 34.79
C MET A 456 13.86 39.82 35.28
N SER A 457 13.05 38.94 35.87
CA SER A 457 11.67 39.22 36.33
C SER A 457 11.64 40.41 37.30
N GLY A 458 10.67 41.32 37.05
CA GLY A 458 10.47 42.53 37.85
C GLY A 458 11.40 43.68 37.54
N TYR A 459 12.41 43.51 36.64
CA TYR A 459 13.38 44.56 36.31
C TYR A 459 13.37 44.91 34.81
N ILE A 460 13.39 43.95 33.92
CA ILE A 460 13.49 44.15 32.48
C ILE A 460 12.39 43.29 31.78
N LYS A 461 11.57 43.95 30.96
CA LYS A 461 10.43 43.29 30.27
C LYS A 461 10.78 42.80 28.88
N GLU A 462 11.78 43.36 28.22
CA GLU A 462 12.16 43.03 26.86
C GLU A 462 13.65 42.69 26.82
N TYR A 463 13.99 41.50 26.42
CA TYR A 463 15.36 41.00 26.24
C TYR A 463 15.32 39.80 25.28
N LYS A 464 16.45 39.49 24.66
CA LYS A 464 16.64 38.30 23.81
C LYS A 464 17.74 37.44 24.41
N VAL A 465 17.50 36.12 24.42
CA VAL A 465 18.47 35.15 24.92
C VAL A 465 18.94 34.29 23.77
N GLU A 466 20.22 34.24 23.54
CA GLU A 466 20.86 33.34 22.59
C GLU A 466 21.83 32.43 23.37
N ILE A 467 21.69 31.12 23.15
CA ILE A 467 22.46 30.10 23.87
C ILE A 467 23.41 29.43 22.88
N ASP A 468 24.72 29.62 23.08
CA ASP A 468 25.75 28.92 22.35
C ASP A 468 26.48 27.93 23.29
N ARG A 469 27.27 27.01 22.73
CA ARG A 469 27.89 25.84 23.41
C ARG A 469 28.43 26.09 24.82
N ARG A 470 28.95 27.27 25.13
CA ARG A 470 29.50 27.65 26.45
C ARG A 470 29.09 29.03 26.92
N LYS A 471 28.21 29.72 26.19
CA LYS A 471 27.85 31.11 26.45
C LYS A 471 26.35 31.30 26.43
N ILE A 472 25.82 32.08 27.33
CA ILE A 472 24.48 32.62 27.35
C ILE A 472 24.59 34.09 27.02
N LYS A 473 24.19 34.50 25.83
CA LYS A 473 24.19 35.90 25.40
C LYS A 473 22.81 36.49 25.67
N VAL A 474 22.76 37.53 26.51
CA VAL A 474 21.53 38.24 26.84
C VAL A 474 21.62 39.64 26.26
N SER A 475 20.81 39.92 25.25
CA SER A 475 20.72 41.20 24.57
C SER A 475 19.61 42.05 25.18
N ILE A 476 19.94 43.27 25.60
CA ILE A 476 19.05 44.17 26.32
C ILE A 476 18.96 45.50 25.55
N PRO A 477 17.75 46.04 25.28
CA PRO A 477 17.56 47.35 24.67
C PRO A 477 18.14 48.47 25.52
N THR A 478 18.75 49.51 24.90
CA THR A 478 19.40 50.65 25.57
C THR A 478 18.49 51.32 26.57
N ARG A 479 17.19 51.39 26.34
CA ARG A 479 16.19 52.01 27.22
C ARG A 479 16.09 51.35 28.62
N TYR A 480 16.39 50.05 28.71
CA TYR A 480 16.34 49.29 29.97
C TYR A 480 17.68 49.26 30.73
N MET A 481 18.73 49.86 30.19
CA MET A 481 20.04 49.85 30.85
C MET A 481 20.07 50.59 32.21
N LYS A 482 19.17 51.56 32.41
CA LYS A 482 19.00 52.24 33.71
C LYS A 482 18.40 51.33 34.76
N ASP A 483 17.56 50.38 34.35
CA ASP A 483 16.91 49.41 35.24
C ASP A 483 17.81 48.20 35.50
N PHE A 484 18.93 48.09 34.76
CA PHE A 484 19.91 47.02 34.89
C PHE A 484 20.79 47.23 36.11
N THR A 485 20.34 46.75 37.24
CA THR A 485 21.00 46.92 38.55
C THR A 485 22.08 45.85 38.78
N LYS A 486 23.00 46.15 39.76
CA LYS A 486 24.00 45.16 40.24
C LYS A 486 23.37 43.84 40.69
N LYS A 487 22.08 43.87 41.09
CA LYS A 487 21.33 42.70 41.52
C LYS A 487 20.98 41.79 40.33
N VAL A 488 20.47 42.33 39.21
CA VAL A 488 20.20 41.60 37.97
C VAL A 488 21.47 40.95 37.42
N GLN A 489 22.58 41.71 37.39
CA GLN A 489 23.88 41.20 36.97
C GLN A 489 24.33 40.02 37.83
N LYS A 490 24.22 40.13 39.17
CA LYS A 490 24.56 39.03 40.08
C LYS A 490 23.70 37.79 39.86
N ASN A 491 22.40 37.97 39.60
CA ASN A 491 21.48 36.86 39.32
C ASN A 491 21.82 36.15 38.01
N LEU A 492 22.10 36.89 36.94
CA LEU A 492 22.51 36.32 35.66
C LEU A 492 23.87 35.56 35.78
N ILE A 493 24.83 36.07 36.56
CA ILE A 493 26.08 35.35 36.82
C ILE A 493 25.82 34.06 37.59
N LYS A 494 24.86 34.03 38.52
CA LYS A 494 24.43 32.77 39.20
C LYS A 494 23.84 31.78 38.22
N VAL A 495 23.02 32.23 37.26
CA VAL A 495 22.48 31.37 36.18
C VAL A 495 23.64 30.78 35.39
N GLY A 496 24.61 31.59 34.96
CA GLY A 496 25.78 31.08 34.25
C GLY A 496 26.54 29.99 35.03
N ARG A 497 26.78 30.23 36.33
CA ARG A 497 27.45 29.24 37.22
C ARG A 497 26.65 27.96 37.38
N ARG A 498 25.32 28.06 37.53
CA ARG A 498 24.40 26.90 37.65
C ARG A 498 24.48 25.96 36.45
N PHE A 499 24.64 26.51 35.24
CA PHE A 499 24.69 25.73 34.01
C PHE A 499 26.10 25.53 33.44
N GLY A 500 27.16 26.00 34.14
CA GLY A 500 28.55 25.90 33.69
C GLY A 500 28.85 26.71 32.43
N MET A 501 28.16 27.86 32.27
CA MET A 501 28.23 28.71 31.10
C MET A 501 28.63 30.16 31.48
N VAL A 502 29.26 30.88 30.55
CA VAL A 502 29.56 32.29 30.70
C VAL A 502 28.37 33.11 30.21
N VAL A 503 27.94 34.09 31.01
CA VAL A 503 26.89 35.01 30.59
C VAL A 503 27.53 36.27 30.01
N GLU A 504 27.26 36.56 28.75
CA GLU A 504 27.65 37.77 28.04
C GLU A 504 26.44 38.68 27.89
N LEU A 505 26.62 39.96 28.24
CA LEU A 505 25.58 40.97 28.10
C LEU A 505 25.88 41.86 26.91
N GLU A 506 24.90 42.01 26.03
CA GLU A 506 25.01 42.87 24.87
C GLU A 506 23.95 43.96 24.92
N GLN A 507 24.37 45.19 24.60
CA GLN A 507 23.48 46.32 24.47
C GLN A 507 23.08 46.51 23.01
N VAL A 508 21.77 46.55 22.73
CA VAL A 508 21.24 46.67 21.37
C VAL A 508 20.53 48.02 21.18
N ARG A 509 20.84 48.74 20.09
CA ARG A 509 20.18 50.00 19.71
C ARG A 509 18.81 49.72 19.10
N GLU A 510 17.83 50.64 19.29
CA GLU A 510 16.38 50.47 19.07
C GLU A 510 15.91 50.16 17.62
N ASN A 511 16.81 49.99 16.64
CA ASN A 511 16.43 49.80 15.23
C ASN A 511 16.73 48.41 14.66
N GLN A 512 16.93 47.38 15.46
CA GLN A 512 17.03 46.00 14.98
C GLN A 512 15.99 45.15 15.69
N ASP A 513 15.04 44.69 14.90
CA ASP A 513 13.91 43.87 15.17
C ASP A 513 13.97 42.96 16.41
N PHE A 514 13.23 43.38 17.45
CA PHE A 514 12.67 42.48 18.46
C PHE A 514 11.31 41.97 17.96
N VAL A 515 11.31 40.98 17.11
CA VAL A 515 10.12 40.16 16.76
C VAL A 515 10.45 38.73 17.05
#